data_93599b7ea494c30130e61994eeb9b1b6
#
_entry.id   93599b7ea494c30130e61994eeb9b1b6
#
_cell.length_a   1.000
_cell.length_b   1.000
_cell.length_c   1.000
_cell.angle_alpha   90.00
_cell.angle_beta   90.00
_cell.angle_gamma   90.00
#
_symmetry.space_group_name_H-M   'P 1'
#
loop_
_entity.id
_entity.type
_entity.pdbx_description
1 polymer ?
#
loop_
_entity_poly.entity_id
_entity_poly.type
_entity_poly.pdbx_seq_one_letter_code
_entity_poly.pdbx_strand_id
1 'polypeptide(L)'
;MSSIDEIKSRIDIVDLVSESVPLKHTGKNYIGFCPFHPNTRTPSFVVFPSTGTWRCFGQCNEGGDIFSFTMKKQGWDFSEALKYLAEKAGVQLKPPTPEEIVAEEEHDQIRRMLEEAAAYYHHQLRDSNEGKKALEYLNQRGLSDEIIETFGLGYAPNTWEAIISYFKGKGRSVSQLFEAGLVSEREDGSFYDKFRHRIMFPIRDARGRMAGFGGRILDPNDIPKFMNSPQTPVFDKSALLYGLERARTPIRALDQAVIVEGYLDVIALHQAGFTNTVSPMGTALTERQLRLLKRLTQRFILALDPDAAGDKATLRGLQIARQAMDRESEPVFDSHGLLAHESRLQADIRVSTLPEGMDPDDVVKRDPAEWQQILENAKPVVIHVMETLANGRNVDDPKAKSDIAAQVLPLINEVPDPIERETYRQRLARIIKVDERLLVGGESSARPTRRRPRSTRPGARETIPDFSIQSGNALLEAHCLGILVRRPELVFHVDRALHEARLSRLSRMDFERAEYQAIFELVEESLAQDRSEPMHYVLNGLSLPLMEIVDNLLERTDRLDPKEERVLADMMRALLEIRRRQVTETITQLRYQMDEAAQAGDLRTKEYEEGMSRCTQILRNLHQARERFISGR
;
A
#
# COMPACT_ATOMS: atom_id res chain seq x y z
N MET A 1 14.04 -25.14 -1.11
CA MET A 1 13.37 -24.27 -2.09
C MET A 1 12.00 -23.97 -1.57
N SER A 2 11.58 -22.71 -1.58
CA SER A 2 10.19 -22.40 -1.28
C SER A 2 9.29 -22.87 -2.45
N SER A 3 7.99 -23.07 -2.18
CA SER A 3 7.04 -23.40 -3.27
C SER A 3 7.05 -22.34 -4.36
N ILE A 4 7.32 -21.09 -4.00
CA ILE A 4 7.44 -19.94 -4.93
C ILE A 4 8.64 -20.14 -5.88
N ASP A 5 9.80 -20.51 -5.34
CA ASP A 5 11.00 -20.77 -6.16
C ASP A 5 10.82 -21.98 -7.07
N GLU A 6 10.14 -23.01 -6.57
CA GLU A 6 9.83 -24.20 -7.36
C GLU A 6 8.89 -23.86 -8.52
N ILE A 7 7.87 -23.06 -8.28
CA ILE A 7 6.96 -22.55 -9.32
C ILE A 7 7.74 -21.72 -10.34
N LYS A 8 8.60 -20.78 -9.89
CA LYS A 8 9.43 -19.97 -10.78
C LYS A 8 10.41 -20.80 -11.63
N SER A 9 10.87 -21.91 -11.10
CA SER A 9 11.79 -22.79 -11.83
C SER A 9 11.10 -23.67 -12.89
N ARG A 10 9.79 -23.93 -12.72
CA ARG A 10 9.01 -24.82 -13.60
C ARG A 10 8.22 -24.07 -14.68
N ILE A 11 7.91 -22.81 -14.48
CA ILE A 11 7.15 -21.99 -15.43
C ILE A 11 8.12 -21.08 -16.18
N ASP A 12 8.21 -21.27 -17.50
CA ASP A 12 8.90 -20.32 -18.37
C ASP A 12 8.05 -19.05 -18.54
N ILE A 13 8.66 -17.90 -18.28
CA ILE A 13 7.97 -16.62 -18.39
C ILE A 13 7.55 -16.28 -19.82
N VAL A 14 8.32 -16.75 -20.83
CA VAL A 14 7.99 -16.52 -22.24
C VAL A 14 6.73 -17.28 -22.59
N ASP A 15 6.61 -18.55 -22.17
CA ASP A 15 5.44 -19.38 -22.42
C ASP A 15 4.21 -18.77 -21.74
N LEU A 16 4.33 -18.39 -20.45
CA LEU A 16 3.24 -17.79 -19.69
C LEU A 16 2.73 -16.49 -20.34
N VAL A 17 3.63 -15.61 -20.73
CA VAL A 17 3.29 -14.33 -21.34
C VAL A 17 2.72 -14.53 -22.75
N SER A 18 3.26 -15.47 -23.53
CA SER A 18 2.84 -15.75 -24.90
C SER A 18 1.38 -16.21 -25.01
N GLU A 19 0.81 -16.76 -23.94
CA GLU A 19 -0.63 -17.11 -23.88
C GLU A 19 -1.55 -15.89 -24.09
N SER A 20 -1.06 -14.71 -23.81
CA SER A 20 -1.90 -13.50 -23.87
C SER A 20 -1.27 -12.33 -24.64
N VAL A 21 0.01 -12.39 -24.93
CA VAL A 21 0.76 -11.34 -25.62
C VAL A 21 1.56 -11.95 -26.77
N PRO A 22 1.29 -11.57 -28.04
CA PRO A 22 2.13 -11.98 -29.15
C PRO A 22 3.55 -11.45 -28.97
N LEU A 23 4.50 -12.34 -28.77
CA LEU A 23 5.91 -12.01 -28.58
C LEU A 23 6.72 -12.29 -29.84
N LYS A 24 7.66 -11.39 -30.19
CA LYS A 24 8.67 -11.56 -31.23
C LYS A 24 10.04 -11.71 -30.59
N HIS A 25 10.81 -12.68 -31.02
CA HIS A 25 12.19 -12.88 -30.59
C HIS A 25 13.09 -11.73 -31.10
N THR A 26 13.87 -11.13 -30.23
CA THR A 26 14.77 -10.01 -30.55
C THR A 26 16.07 -10.15 -29.78
N GLY A 27 17.13 -10.65 -30.42
CA GLY A 27 18.39 -10.94 -29.77
C GLY A 27 18.28 -12.06 -28.73
N LYS A 28 18.47 -11.74 -27.44
CA LYS A 28 18.33 -12.69 -26.31
C LYS A 28 16.98 -12.59 -25.61
N ASN A 29 16.14 -11.65 -26.02
CA ASN A 29 14.90 -11.30 -25.33
C ASN A 29 13.69 -11.43 -26.27
N TYR A 30 12.50 -11.27 -25.72
CA TYR A 30 11.26 -11.22 -26.49
C TYR A 30 10.60 -9.88 -26.33
N ILE A 31 10.00 -9.36 -27.39
CA ILE A 31 9.33 -8.04 -27.39
C ILE A 31 7.91 -8.16 -27.91
N GLY A 32 6.98 -7.41 -27.31
CA GLY A 32 5.58 -7.36 -27.68
C GLY A 32 4.91 -6.03 -27.35
N PHE A 33 3.62 -5.96 -27.59
CA PHE A 33 2.81 -4.83 -27.13
C PHE A 33 2.40 -5.04 -25.68
N CYS A 34 2.47 -3.98 -24.88
CA CYS A 34 2.14 -4.08 -23.46
C CYS A 34 0.63 -4.36 -23.29
N PRO A 35 0.24 -5.39 -22.51
CA PRO A 35 -1.16 -5.69 -22.25
C PRO A 35 -1.78 -4.80 -21.16
N PHE A 36 -1.02 -3.89 -20.55
CA PHE A 36 -1.41 -3.12 -19.37
C PHE A 36 -1.68 -1.65 -19.66
N HIS A 37 -1.39 -1.18 -20.88
CA HIS A 37 -1.76 0.16 -21.36
C HIS A 37 -2.01 0.13 -22.88
N PRO A 38 -2.86 1.04 -23.40
CA PRO A 38 -3.12 1.13 -24.84
C PRO A 38 -1.85 1.52 -25.61
N ASN A 39 -1.29 0.60 -26.36
CA ASN A 39 -0.17 0.86 -27.26
C ASN A 39 -0.26 -0.02 -28.51
N THR A 40 -0.46 0.59 -29.67
CA THR A 40 -0.55 -0.09 -30.96
C THR A 40 0.55 0.29 -31.94
N ARG A 41 1.40 1.27 -31.61
CA ARG A 41 2.39 1.83 -32.55
C ARG A 41 3.79 1.23 -32.37
N THR A 42 4.27 1.12 -31.12
CA THR A 42 5.63 0.66 -30.87
C THR A 42 5.64 -0.39 -29.78
N PRO A 43 6.13 -1.62 -30.03
CA PRO A 43 6.29 -2.63 -28.99
C PRO A 43 7.21 -2.12 -27.89
N SER A 44 6.73 -2.11 -26.67
CA SER A 44 7.48 -1.60 -25.50
C SER A 44 7.59 -2.61 -24.36
N PHE A 45 6.94 -3.76 -24.50
CA PHE A 45 6.93 -4.81 -23.50
C PHE A 45 8.03 -5.83 -23.81
N VAL A 46 9.00 -5.99 -22.92
CA VAL A 46 10.16 -6.88 -23.10
C VAL A 46 10.13 -7.96 -22.05
N VAL A 47 10.31 -9.21 -22.48
CA VAL A 47 10.46 -10.38 -21.61
C VAL A 47 11.92 -10.84 -21.65
N PHE A 48 12.50 -11.06 -20.48
CA PHE A 48 13.88 -11.46 -20.28
C PHE A 48 13.93 -12.92 -19.80
N PRO A 49 14.13 -13.90 -20.68
CA PRO A 49 14.13 -15.33 -20.29
C PRO A 49 15.23 -15.65 -19.28
N SER A 50 16.40 -15.01 -19.41
CA SER A 50 17.57 -15.27 -18.55
C SER A 50 17.36 -14.91 -17.09
N THR A 51 16.48 -13.94 -16.80
CA THR A 51 16.16 -13.48 -15.44
C THR A 51 14.76 -13.90 -14.98
N GLY A 52 13.95 -14.47 -15.89
CA GLY A 52 12.56 -14.82 -15.59
C GLY A 52 11.68 -13.60 -15.32
N THR A 53 12.01 -12.44 -15.92
CA THR A 53 11.33 -11.18 -15.67
C THR A 53 10.80 -10.54 -16.95
N TRP A 54 9.88 -9.61 -16.78
CA TRP A 54 9.38 -8.76 -17.86
C TRP A 54 9.47 -7.29 -17.46
N ARG A 55 9.52 -6.39 -18.44
CA ARG A 55 9.44 -4.94 -18.23
C ARG A 55 8.79 -4.25 -19.42
N CYS A 56 7.93 -3.30 -19.13
CA CYS A 56 7.43 -2.35 -20.10
C CYS A 56 8.28 -1.07 -20.07
N PHE A 57 8.87 -0.69 -21.20
CA PHE A 57 9.60 0.57 -21.39
C PHE A 57 8.71 1.67 -21.98
N GLY A 58 7.40 1.47 -22.00
CA GLY A 58 6.39 2.43 -22.44
C GLY A 58 5.72 3.14 -21.27
N GLN A 59 4.47 3.53 -21.47
CA GLN A 59 3.71 4.39 -20.57
C GLN A 59 3.60 3.87 -19.13
N CYS A 60 3.44 2.56 -18.89
CA CYS A 60 3.33 2.04 -17.54
C CYS A 60 4.68 1.90 -16.82
N ASN A 61 5.79 1.82 -17.53
CA ASN A 61 7.16 1.65 -16.98
C ASN A 61 7.29 0.63 -15.85
N GLU A 62 6.49 -0.43 -15.87
CA GLU A 62 6.41 -1.46 -14.86
C GLU A 62 7.10 -2.75 -15.30
N GLY A 63 7.48 -3.58 -14.33
CA GLY A 63 8.11 -4.86 -14.56
C GLY A 63 7.92 -5.80 -13.38
N GLY A 64 8.39 -7.04 -13.53
CA GLY A 64 8.36 -8.04 -12.49
C GLY A 64 8.54 -9.45 -13.03
N ASP A 65 8.16 -10.45 -12.26
CA ASP A 65 8.24 -11.87 -12.57
C ASP A 65 6.90 -12.46 -13.05
N ILE A 66 6.79 -13.79 -13.05
CA ILE A 66 5.58 -14.51 -13.43
C ILE A 66 4.39 -14.20 -12.50
N PHE A 67 4.64 -13.96 -11.20
CA PHE A 67 3.58 -13.64 -10.24
C PHE A 67 3.02 -12.25 -10.50
N SER A 68 3.88 -11.24 -10.59
CA SER A 68 3.49 -9.86 -10.89
C SER A 68 2.78 -9.75 -12.24
N PHE A 69 3.21 -10.51 -13.26
CA PHE A 69 2.50 -10.57 -14.54
C PHE A 69 1.09 -11.14 -14.36
N THR A 70 0.95 -12.28 -13.69
CA THR A 70 -0.34 -12.96 -13.48
C THR A 70 -1.28 -12.11 -12.62
N MET A 71 -0.79 -11.57 -11.50
CA MET A 71 -1.56 -10.68 -10.63
C MET A 71 -2.12 -9.50 -11.41
N LYS A 72 -1.27 -8.84 -12.20
CA LYS A 72 -1.67 -7.67 -12.98
C LYS A 72 -2.59 -8.01 -14.14
N LYS A 73 -2.33 -9.10 -14.85
CA LYS A 73 -3.14 -9.55 -15.99
C LYS A 73 -4.55 -9.96 -15.59
N GLN A 74 -4.65 -10.73 -14.52
CA GLN A 74 -5.92 -11.28 -14.05
C GLN A 74 -6.63 -10.37 -13.02
N GLY A 75 -5.88 -9.46 -12.42
CA GLY A 75 -6.37 -8.62 -11.32
C GLY A 75 -6.50 -9.35 -10.00
N TRP A 76 -5.70 -10.37 -9.85
CA TRP A 76 -5.66 -11.22 -8.69
C TRP A 76 -4.71 -10.68 -7.61
N ASP A 77 -4.93 -11.13 -6.39
CA ASP A 77 -3.94 -10.99 -5.33
C ASP A 77 -2.85 -12.07 -5.46
N PHE A 78 -1.84 -11.96 -4.59
CA PHE A 78 -0.72 -12.91 -4.60
C PHE A 78 -1.17 -14.35 -4.31
N SER A 79 -2.12 -14.55 -3.40
CA SER A 79 -2.61 -15.88 -3.04
C SER A 79 -3.35 -16.56 -4.20
N GLU A 80 -4.12 -15.78 -4.97
CA GLU A 80 -4.82 -16.28 -6.17
C GLU A 80 -3.82 -16.63 -7.28
N ALA A 81 -2.84 -15.74 -7.51
CA ALA A 81 -1.78 -15.98 -8.48
C ALA A 81 -0.92 -17.18 -8.08
N LEU A 82 -0.62 -17.34 -6.79
CA LEU A 82 0.14 -18.47 -6.25
C LEU A 82 -0.60 -19.80 -6.49
N LYS A 83 -1.90 -19.87 -6.15
CA LYS A 83 -2.72 -21.08 -6.39
C LYS A 83 -2.75 -21.44 -7.88
N TYR A 84 -2.99 -20.48 -8.75
CA TYR A 84 -3.04 -20.69 -10.20
C TYR A 84 -1.70 -21.15 -10.77
N LEU A 85 -0.61 -20.47 -10.41
CA LEU A 85 0.72 -20.81 -10.91
C LEU A 85 1.23 -22.14 -10.31
N ALA A 86 0.86 -22.46 -9.08
CA ALA A 86 1.17 -23.75 -8.46
C ALA A 86 0.47 -24.91 -9.19
N GLU A 87 -0.81 -24.76 -9.51
CA GLU A 87 -1.55 -25.75 -10.30
C GLU A 87 -0.93 -25.91 -11.69
N LYS A 88 -0.61 -24.81 -12.36
CA LYS A 88 0.04 -24.81 -13.68
C LYS A 88 1.44 -25.43 -13.67
N ALA A 89 2.20 -25.22 -12.60
CA ALA A 89 3.55 -25.79 -12.39
C ALA A 89 3.53 -27.23 -11.90
N GLY A 90 2.37 -27.78 -11.49
CA GLY A 90 2.27 -29.07 -10.81
C GLY A 90 2.99 -29.08 -9.47
N VAL A 91 3.04 -27.94 -8.76
CA VAL A 91 3.64 -27.80 -7.43
C VAL A 91 2.55 -27.89 -6.36
N GLN A 92 2.74 -28.81 -5.41
CA GLN A 92 1.85 -28.89 -4.26
C GLN A 92 2.20 -27.79 -3.25
N LEU A 93 1.28 -26.86 -3.03
CA LEU A 93 1.41 -25.87 -1.94
C LEU A 93 1.30 -26.59 -0.59
N LYS A 94 2.01 -26.07 0.42
CA LYS A 94 1.86 -26.60 1.78
C LYS A 94 0.38 -26.52 2.16
N PRO A 95 -0.22 -27.60 2.65
CA PRO A 95 -1.59 -27.56 3.10
C PRO A 95 -1.74 -26.52 4.23
N PRO A 96 -2.86 -25.77 4.27
CA PRO A 96 -3.11 -24.85 5.36
C PRO A 96 -3.14 -25.60 6.69
N THR A 97 -2.74 -24.96 7.78
CA THR A 97 -2.81 -25.58 9.10
C THR A 97 -4.27 -25.85 9.49
N PRO A 98 -4.53 -26.82 10.39
CA PRO A 98 -5.89 -27.06 10.88
C PRO A 98 -6.59 -25.80 11.40
N GLU A 99 -5.86 -24.90 12.06
CA GLU A 99 -6.38 -23.64 12.59
C GLU A 99 -6.81 -22.67 11.46
N GLU A 100 -6.08 -22.63 10.36
CA GLU A 100 -6.43 -21.79 9.21
C GLU A 100 -7.59 -22.35 8.40
N ILE A 101 -7.69 -23.69 8.30
CA ILE A 101 -8.85 -24.33 7.68
C ILE A 101 -10.10 -23.95 8.47
N VAL A 102 -10.05 -24.04 9.80
CA VAL A 102 -11.15 -23.68 10.69
C VAL A 102 -11.51 -22.19 10.53
N ALA A 103 -10.52 -21.31 10.53
CA ALA A 103 -10.76 -19.85 10.35
C ALA A 103 -11.37 -19.52 8.97
N GLU A 104 -10.91 -20.16 7.90
CA GLU A 104 -11.48 -19.96 6.55
C GLU A 104 -12.91 -20.53 6.46
N GLU A 105 -13.18 -21.66 7.10
CA GLU A 105 -14.53 -22.22 7.20
C GLU A 105 -15.47 -21.30 7.99
N GLU A 106 -15.02 -20.71 9.09
CA GLU A 106 -15.78 -19.71 9.88
C GLU A 106 -16.07 -18.47 9.05
N HIS A 107 -15.08 -17.92 8.34
CA HIS A 107 -15.28 -16.80 7.43
C HIS A 107 -16.30 -17.12 6.33
N ASP A 108 -16.25 -18.30 5.76
CA ASP A 108 -17.20 -18.72 4.73
C ASP A 108 -18.61 -18.93 5.30
N GLN A 109 -18.74 -19.39 6.54
CA GLN A 109 -20.03 -19.45 7.22
C GLN A 109 -20.62 -18.05 7.45
N ILE A 110 -19.81 -17.09 7.90
CA ILE A 110 -20.22 -15.70 8.06
C ILE A 110 -20.68 -15.12 6.71
N ARG A 111 -19.92 -15.32 5.62
CA ARG A 111 -20.28 -14.85 4.27
C ARG A 111 -21.60 -15.43 3.78
N ARG A 112 -21.83 -16.74 3.99
CA ARG A 112 -23.10 -17.38 3.63
C ARG A 112 -24.28 -16.79 4.40
N MET A 113 -24.12 -16.50 5.70
CA MET A 113 -25.16 -15.82 6.47
C MET A 113 -25.42 -14.39 5.96
N LEU A 114 -24.37 -13.67 5.59
CA LEU A 114 -24.52 -12.33 5.01
C LEU A 114 -25.21 -12.35 3.63
N GLU A 115 -24.95 -13.36 2.78
CA GLU A 115 -25.69 -13.56 1.52
C GLU A 115 -27.16 -13.89 1.77
N GLU A 116 -27.46 -14.77 2.73
CA GLU A 116 -28.84 -15.07 3.13
C GLU A 116 -29.56 -13.83 3.71
N ALA A 117 -28.84 -13.00 4.51
CA ALA A 117 -29.38 -11.75 5.03
C ALA A 117 -29.64 -10.73 3.89
N ALA A 118 -28.76 -10.67 2.89
CA ALA A 118 -28.95 -9.81 1.71
C ALA A 118 -30.21 -10.24 0.94
N ALA A 119 -30.39 -11.52 0.69
CA ALA A 119 -31.58 -12.04 0.04
C ALA A 119 -32.86 -11.77 0.86
N TYR A 120 -32.79 -11.91 2.20
CA TYR A 120 -33.90 -11.58 3.11
C TYR A 120 -34.26 -10.09 3.02
N TYR A 121 -33.28 -9.18 3.11
CA TYR A 121 -33.55 -7.74 3.03
C TYR A 121 -34.03 -7.31 1.66
N HIS A 122 -33.54 -7.94 0.59
CA HIS A 122 -34.03 -7.70 -0.76
C HIS A 122 -35.51 -8.13 -0.92
N HIS A 123 -35.86 -9.31 -0.40
CA HIS A 123 -37.26 -9.78 -0.37
C HIS A 123 -38.14 -8.80 0.44
N GLN A 124 -37.68 -8.33 1.61
CA GLN A 124 -38.41 -7.34 2.41
C GLN A 124 -38.64 -6.03 1.65
N LEU A 125 -37.69 -5.57 0.83
CA LEU A 125 -37.82 -4.38 0.00
C LEU A 125 -38.95 -4.52 -1.03
N ARG A 126 -39.10 -5.71 -1.64
CA ARG A 126 -40.04 -5.95 -2.72
C ARG A 126 -41.44 -6.30 -2.22
N ASP A 127 -41.54 -7.09 -1.17
CA ASP A 127 -42.78 -7.77 -0.81
C ASP A 127 -43.46 -7.21 0.44
N SER A 128 -42.72 -6.53 1.35
CA SER A 128 -43.34 -5.94 2.53
C SER A 128 -43.96 -4.57 2.24
N ASN A 129 -45.01 -4.20 2.99
CA ASN A 129 -45.69 -2.89 2.84
C ASN A 129 -44.76 -1.71 3.17
N GLU A 130 -43.86 -1.86 4.17
CA GLU A 130 -42.88 -0.86 4.52
C GLU A 130 -41.73 -0.81 3.50
N GLY A 131 -41.34 -1.97 2.97
CA GLY A 131 -40.33 -2.08 1.91
C GLY A 131 -40.77 -1.35 0.62
N LYS A 132 -42.05 -1.39 0.27
CA LYS A 132 -42.58 -0.64 -0.89
C LYS A 132 -42.37 0.86 -0.74
N LYS A 133 -42.48 1.42 0.48
CA LYS A 133 -42.16 2.83 0.73
C LYS A 133 -40.65 3.12 0.54
N ALA A 134 -39.81 2.16 0.97
CA ALA A 134 -38.37 2.28 0.74
C ALA A 134 -38.03 2.19 -0.75
N LEU A 135 -38.72 1.33 -1.51
CA LEU A 135 -38.60 1.22 -2.95
C LEU A 135 -39.07 2.50 -3.67
N GLU A 136 -40.20 3.07 -3.24
CA GLU A 136 -40.68 4.37 -3.75
C GLU A 136 -39.64 5.48 -3.52
N TYR A 137 -39.01 5.51 -2.34
CA TYR A 137 -37.94 6.47 -2.06
C TYR A 137 -36.74 6.29 -3.01
N LEU A 138 -36.31 5.04 -3.27
CA LEU A 138 -35.23 4.75 -4.21
C LEU A 138 -35.59 5.17 -5.64
N ASN A 139 -36.84 4.93 -6.06
CA ASN A 139 -37.34 5.34 -7.36
C ASN A 139 -37.45 6.87 -7.48
N GLN A 140 -37.86 7.57 -6.43
CA GLN A 140 -37.86 9.04 -6.39
C GLN A 140 -36.43 9.61 -6.46
N ARG A 141 -35.46 8.88 -5.92
CA ARG A 141 -34.04 9.16 -6.08
C ARG A 141 -33.52 8.82 -7.49
N GLY A 142 -34.38 8.38 -8.42
CA GLY A 142 -34.05 8.12 -9.81
C GLY A 142 -33.34 6.77 -10.07
N LEU A 143 -33.33 5.85 -9.11
CA LEU A 143 -32.76 4.52 -9.31
C LEU A 143 -33.78 3.61 -9.99
N SER A 144 -33.37 2.92 -11.05
CA SER A 144 -34.17 1.95 -11.77
C SER A 144 -34.26 0.61 -11.03
N ASP A 145 -35.30 -0.15 -11.30
CA ASP A 145 -35.45 -1.50 -10.76
C ASP A 145 -34.26 -2.41 -11.12
N GLU A 146 -33.70 -2.24 -12.32
CA GLU A 146 -32.54 -3.00 -12.78
C GLU A 146 -31.30 -2.73 -11.93
N ILE A 147 -31.05 -1.45 -11.58
CA ILE A 147 -29.87 -1.12 -10.76
C ILE A 147 -30.06 -1.53 -9.30
N ILE A 148 -31.31 -1.43 -8.77
CA ILE A 148 -31.68 -1.91 -7.44
C ILE A 148 -31.40 -3.41 -7.31
N GLU A 149 -31.78 -4.20 -8.33
CA GLU A 149 -31.50 -5.63 -8.41
C GLU A 149 -29.99 -5.89 -8.53
N THR A 150 -29.33 -5.16 -9.43
CA THR A 150 -27.90 -5.31 -9.71
C THR A 150 -27.04 -5.10 -8.45
N PHE A 151 -27.36 -4.12 -7.62
CA PHE A 151 -26.67 -3.86 -6.37
C PHE A 151 -27.26 -4.64 -5.18
N GLY A 152 -28.36 -5.37 -5.38
CA GLY A 152 -29.01 -6.18 -4.35
C GLY A 152 -29.56 -5.34 -3.19
N LEU A 153 -30.08 -4.14 -3.45
CA LEU A 153 -30.58 -3.27 -2.39
C LEU A 153 -31.72 -3.94 -1.64
N GLY A 154 -31.80 -3.67 -0.34
CA GLY A 154 -32.78 -4.28 0.54
C GLY A 154 -33.42 -3.30 1.52
N TYR A 155 -34.31 -3.82 2.33
CA TYR A 155 -34.95 -3.11 3.42
C TYR A 155 -34.91 -3.91 4.73
N ALA A 156 -34.44 -3.30 5.79
CA ALA A 156 -34.48 -3.84 7.14
C ALA A 156 -35.78 -3.41 7.80
N PRO A 157 -36.66 -4.36 8.22
CA PRO A 157 -37.94 -4.06 8.84
C PRO A 157 -37.82 -3.23 10.13
N ASN A 158 -38.89 -2.48 10.45
CA ASN A 158 -38.96 -1.67 11.67
C ASN A 158 -39.34 -2.52 12.90
N THR A 159 -38.53 -3.55 13.17
CA THR A 159 -38.72 -4.44 14.32
C THR A 159 -37.38 -4.76 14.96
N TRP A 160 -37.42 -5.19 16.23
CA TRP A 160 -36.20 -5.45 16.99
C TRP A 160 -35.60 -6.84 16.76
N GLU A 161 -36.36 -7.77 16.19
CA GLU A 161 -36.00 -9.19 16.08
C GLU A 161 -36.38 -9.81 14.73
N ALA A 162 -36.50 -9.04 13.64
CA ALA A 162 -36.86 -9.56 12.33
C ALA A 162 -35.80 -10.55 11.79
N ILE A 163 -34.53 -10.11 11.75
CA ILE A 163 -33.44 -10.95 11.25
C ILE A 163 -33.12 -12.08 12.23
N ILE A 164 -33.22 -11.82 13.54
CA ILE A 164 -33.05 -12.83 14.58
C ILE A 164 -34.10 -13.95 14.39
N SER A 165 -35.37 -13.61 14.24
CA SER A 165 -36.46 -14.58 14.05
C SER A 165 -36.29 -15.38 12.76
N TYR A 166 -35.90 -14.71 11.66
CA TYR A 166 -35.63 -15.36 10.39
C TYR A 166 -34.57 -16.46 10.51
N PHE A 167 -33.44 -16.13 11.11
CA PHE A 167 -32.34 -17.09 11.26
C PHE A 167 -32.57 -18.15 12.35
N LYS A 168 -33.28 -17.82 13.44
CA LYS A 168 -33.74 -18.82 14.42
C LYS A 168 -34.62 -19.89 13.76
N GLY A 169 -35.51 -19.48 12.84
CA GLY A 169 -36.32 -20.38 12.04
C GLY A 169 -35.50 -21.34 11.14
N LYS A 170 -34.26 -20.99 10.84
CA LYS A 170 -33.29 -21.78 10.06
C LYS A 170 -32.26 -22.52 10.93
N GLY A 171 -32.42 -22.52 12.26
CA GLY A 171 -31.56 -23.23 13.18
C GLY A 171 -30.20 -22.56 13.44
N ARG A 172 -30.03 -21.24 13.11
CA ARG A 172 -28.82 -20.50 13.41
C ARG A 172 -28.87 -19.92 14.83
N SER A 173 -27.71 -19.91 15.49
CA SER A 173 -27.58 -19.29 16.82
C SER A 173 -27.43 -17.77 16.74
N VAL A 174 -27.85 -17.08 17.81
CA VAL A 174 -27.70 -15.61 17.90
C VAL A 174 -26.22 -15.20 17.98
N SER A 175 -25.35 -16.02 18.55
CA SER A 175 -23.90 -15.80 18.57
C SER A 175 -23.33 -15.70 17.16
N GLN A 176 -23.72 -16.60 16.25
CA GLN A 176 -23.30 -16.55 14.85
C GLN A 176 -23.77 -15.26 14.14
N LEU A 177 -24.97 -14.77 14.48
CA LEU A 177 -25.47 -13.51 13.94
C LEU A 177 -24.69 -12.30 14.48
N PHE A 178 -24.24 -12.37 15.73
CA PHE A 178 -23.40 -11.34 16.34
C PHE A 178 -22.01 -11.30 15.68
N GLU A 179 -21.39 -12.44 15.47
CA GLU A 179 -20.13 -12.57 14.74
C GLU A 179 -20.22 -12.04 13.30
N ALA A 180 -21.36 -12.25 12.65
CA ALA A 180 -21.66 -11.70 11.33
C ALA A 180 -21.99 -10.20 11.33
N GLY A 181 -22.12 -9.57 12.51
CA GLY A 181 -22.46 -8.16 12.66
C GLY A 181 -23.89 -7.80 12.27
N LEU A 182 -24.82 -8.76 12.28
CA LEU A 182 -26.23 -8.58 11.96
C LEU A 182 -27.06 -8.15 13.17
N VAL A 183 -26.59 -8.46 14.37
CA VAL A 183 -27.23 -8.10 15.64
C VAL A 183 -26.28 -7.36 16.56
N SER A 184 -26.84 -6.69 17.55
CA SER A 184 -26.09 -6.01 18.61
C SER A 184 -26.56 -6.52 19.97
N GLU A 185 -25.66 -6.48 20.95
CA GLU A 185 -25.92 -6.87 22.33
C GLU A 185 -26.29 -5.65 23.18
N ARG A 186 -27.27 -5.81 24.09
CA ARG A 186 -27.61 -4.81 25.11
C ARG A 186 -26.83 -5.03 26.39
N GLU A 187 -26.84 -4.07 27.28
CA GLU A 187 -26.20 -4.14 28.60
C GLU A 187 -26.72 -5.30 29.46
N ASP A 188 -27.96 -5.74 29.23
CA ASP A 188 -28.59 -6.90 29.91
C ASP A 188 -28.25 -8.25 29.30
N GLY A 189 -27.37 -8.29 28.27
CA GLY A 189 -26.99 -9.52 27.55
C GLY A 189 -28.02 -9.99 26.51
N SER A 190 -29.11 -9.25 26.29
CA SER A 190 -30.07 -9.57 25.23
C SER A 190 -29.59 -9.02 23.88
N PHE A 191 -30.02 -9.66 22.80
CA PHE A 191 -29.64 -9.27 21.44
C PHE A 191 -30.82 -8.67 20.68
N TYR A 192 -30.50 -7.76 19.75
CA TYR A 192 -31.46 -7.12 18.87
C TYR A 192 -30.88 -6.89 17.47
N ASP A 193 -31.75 -6.77 16.47
CA ASP A 193 -31.37 -6.50 15.09
C ASP A 193 -30.59 -5.19 15.00
N LYS A 194 -29.39 -5.21 14.45
CA LYS A 194 -28.56 -4.01 14.30
C LYS A 194 -29.18 -3.00 13.35
N PHE A 195 -29.69 -3.47 12.23
CA PHE A 195 -30.31 -2.63 11.22
C PHE A 195 -31.84 -2.70 11.35
N ARG A 196 -32.49 -1.55 11.52
CA ARG A 196 -33.95 -1.41 11.66
C ARG A 196 -34.41 -0.19 10.91
N HIS A 197 -35.52 -0.32 10.20
CA HIS A 197 -36.14 0.77 9.41
C HIS A 197 -35.15 1.48 8.50
N ARG A 198 -34.33 0.69 7.75
CA ARG A 198 -33.26 1.22 6.91
C ARG A 198 -33.25 0.59 5.52
N ILE A 199 -32.87 1.39 4.53
CA ILE A 199 -32.47 0.87 3.23
C ILE A 199 -31.10 0.21 3.42
N MET A 200 -30.96 -1.00 2.90
CA MET A 200 -29.77 -1.83 3.06
C MET A 200 -28.95 -1.88 1.77
N PHE A 201 -27.66 -1.63 1.93
CA PHE A 201 -26.65 -1.67 0.87
C PHE A 201 -25.71 -2.84 1.17
N PRO A 202 -25.76 -3.95 0.40
CA PRO A 202 -24.79 -5.02 0.53
C PRO A 202 -23.39 -4.51 0.20
N ILE A 203 -22.44 -4.76 1.10
CA ILE A 203 -21.03 -4.40 0.91
C ILE A 203 -20.26 -5.67 0.59
N ARG A 204 -19.56 -5.65 -0.54
CA ARG A 204 -18.76 -6.78 -1.03
C ARG A 204 -17.28 -6.45 -1.03
N ASP A 205 -16.46 -7.47 -0.83
CA ASP A 205 -15.00 -7.34 -0.99
C ASP A 205 -14.63 -7.22 -2.48
N ALA A 206 -13.36 -6.96 -2.78
CA ALA A 206 -12.89 -6.83 -4.16
C ALA A 206 -13.09 -8.09 -5.02
N ARG A 207 -13.43 -9.25 -4.41
CA ARG A 207 -13.76 -10.51 -5.09
C ARG A 207 -15.26 -10.70 -5.30
N GLY A 208 -16.08 -9.77 -4.84
CA GLY A 208 -17.55 -9.85 -4.91
C GLY A 208 -18.19 -10.66 -3.80
N ARG A 209 -17.43 -11.16 -2.80
CA ARG A 209 -17.97 -11.92 -1.66
C ARG A 209 -18.55 -10.96 -0.62
N MET A 210 -19.65 -11.34 0.00
CA MET A 210 -20.26 -10.52 1.05
C MET A 210 -19.29 -10.27 2.20
N ALA A 211 -19.21 -9.00 2.60
CA ALA A 211 -18.43 -8.55 3.76
C ALA A 211 -19.33 -7.97 4.85
N GLY A 212 -20.41 -7.27 4.51
CA GLY A 212 -21.30 -6.63 5.48
C GLY A 212 -22.37 -5.79 4.80
N PHE A 213 -22.89 -4.83 5.55
CA PHE A 213 -23.96 -3.94 5.08
C PHE A 213 -23.70 -2.49 5.46
N GLY A 214 -24.16 -1.59 4.59
CA GLY A 214 -24.50 -0.21 4.94
C GLY A 214 -26.01 -0.08 5.12
N GLY A 215 -26.46 0.81 6.00
CA GLY A 215 -27.86 1.10 6.23
C GLY A 215 -28.13 2.59 6.24
N ARG A 216 -29.11 3.07 5.47
CA ARG A 216 -29.57 4.47 5.44
C ARG A 216 -30.97 4.56 6.03
N ILE A 217 -31.22 5.55 6.89
CA ILE A 217 -32.55 5.82 7.45
C ILE A 217 -33.55 6.20 6.37
N LEU A 218 -34.82 5.83 6.60
CA LEU A 218 -35.96 6.31 5.84
C LEU A 218 -36.60 7.53 6.50
N ASP A 219 -36.71 7.54 7.84
CA ASP A 219 -37.22 8.68 8.60
C ASP A 219 -36.08 9.71 8.84
N PRO A 220 -36.20 10.95 8.37
CA PRO A 220 -35.19 11.99 8.60
C PRO A 220 -34.89 12.30 10.09
N ASN A 221 -35.81 11.95 11.00
CA ASN A 221 -35.65 12.18 12.45
C ASN A 221 -34.82 11.07 13.13
N ASP A 222 -34.56 9.96 12.44
CA ASP A 222 -33.73 8.86 12.95
C ASP A 222 -32.25 9.19 12.90
N ILE A 223 -31.49 8.69 13.85
CA ILE A 223 -30.03 8.88 13.96
C ILE A 223 -29.34 7.55 14.20
N PRO A 224 -28.14 7.33 13.65
CA PRO A 224 -27.40 8.13 12.66
C PRO A 224 -27.97 7.96 11.24
N LYS A 225 -27.82 8.97 10.38
CA LYS A 225 -28.28 8.96 8.98
C LYS A 225 -27.75 7.73 8.20
N PHE A 226 -26.50 7.38 8.41
CA PHE A 226 -25.86 6.17 7.86
C PHE A 226 -25.25 5.32 8.98
N MET A 227 -25.34 4.02 8.82
CA MET A 227 -24.76 3.03 9.72
C MET A 227 -24.12 1.89 8.89
N ASN A 228 -22.96 1.41 9.31
CA ASN A 228 -22.30 0.26 8.68
C ASN A 228 -22.21 -0.92 9.64
N SER A 229 -21.95 -2.11 9.10
CA SER A 229 -21.55 -3.26 9.90
C SER A 229 -20.42 -2.91 10.86
N PRO A 230 -20.36 -3.51 12.04
CA PRO A 230 -19.21 -3.37 12.94
C PRO A 230 -17.99 -4.09 12.34
N GLN A 231 -16.83 -3.88 12.94
CA GLN A 231 -15.65 -4.69 12.63
C GLN A 231 -15.96 -6.17 12.87
N THR A 232 -15.75 -7.02 11.87
CA THR A 232 -15.92 -8.47 11.94
C THR A 232 -14.73 -9.15 11.25
N PRO A 233 -14.57 -10.47 11.34
CA PRO A 233 -13.53 -11.18 10.60
C PRO A 233 -13.55 -10.97 9.09
N VAL A 234 -14.72 -10.62 8.51
CA VAL A 234 -14.90 -10.40 7.07
C VAL A 234 -15.18 -8.93 6.69
N PHE A 235 -15.37 -8.04 7.66
CA PHE A 235 -15.66 -6.62 7.45
C PHE A 235 -14.62 -5.73 8.13
N ASP A 236 -13.72 -5.18 7.32
CA ASP A 236 -12.82 -4.10 7.72
C ASP A 236 -13.11 -2.87 6.84
N LYS A 237 -13.79 -1.87 7.42
CA LYS A 237 -14.16 -0.64 6.71
C LYS A 237 -12.94 0.08 6.14
N SER A 238 -11.79 0.00 6.80
CA SER A 238 -10.56 0.65 6.36
C SER A 238 -9.93 0.00 5.11
N ALA A 239 -10.33 -1.22 4.78
CA ALA A 239 -9.80 -2.02 3.69
C ALA A 239 -10.84 -2.32 2.58
N LEU A 240 -12.06 -1.81 2.70
CA LEU A 240 -13.14 -2.04 1.75
C LEU A 240 -13.50 -0.75 1.01
N LEU A 241 -13.83 -0.87 -0.27
CA LEU A 241 -14.40 0.18 -1.10
C LEU A 241 -15.72 -0.31 -1.69
N TYR A 242 -16.79 0.45 -1.49
CA TYR A 242 -18.10 0.11 -2.05
C TYR A 242 -18.08 0.22 -3.58
N GLY A 243 -18.62 -0.79 -4.24
CA GLY A 243 -18.68 -0.87 -5.71
C GLY A 243 -17.39 -1.35 -6.38
N LEU A 244 -16.29 -1.61 -5.62
CA LEU A 244 -15.01 -1.99 -6.20
C LEU A 244 -15.08 -3.30 -6.99
N GLU A 245 -15.85 -4.28 -6.55
CA GLU A 245 -16.01 -5.56 -7.24
C GLU A 245 -16.55 -5.40 -8.67
N ARG A 246 -17.36 -4.37 -8.92
CA ARG A 246 -17.91 -4.01 -10.21
C ARG A 246 -17.00 -3.07 -10.99
N ALA A 247 -16.37 -2.14 -10.28
CA ALA A 247 -15.53 -1.09 -10.86
C ALA A 247 -14.14 -1.57 -11.32
N ARG A 248 -13.64 -2.70 -10.84
CA ARG A 248 -12.27 -3.20 -11.15
C ARG A 248 -11.94 -3.24 -12.64
N THR A 249 -12.81 -3.85 -13.44
CA THR A 249 -12.61 -3.97 -14.88
C THR A 249 -12.74 -2.63 -15.59
N PRO A 250 -13.79 -1.81 -15.34
CA PRO A 250 -13.88 -0.46 -15.90
C PRO A 250 -12.72 0.46 -15.51
N ILE A 251 -12.27 0.44 -14.24
CA ILE A 251 -11.11 1.24 -13.79
C ILE A 251 -9.88 0.91 -14.64
N ARG A 252 -9.60 -0.37 -14.89
CA ARG A 252 -8.48 -0.77 -15.73
C ARG A 252 -8.65 -0.36 -17.18
N ALA A 253 -9.85 -0.56 -17.74
CA ALA A 253 -10.13 -0.26 -19.15
C ALA A 253 -10.00 1.24 -19.43
N LEU A 254 -10.44 2.09 -18.50
CA LEU A 254 -10.37 3.54 -18.61
C LEU A 254 -9.07 4.13 -18.05
N ASP A 255 -8.25 3.30 -17.39
CA ASP A 255 -7.06 3.72 -16.61
C ASP A 255 -7.38 4.91 -15.70
N GLN A 256 -8.53 4.86 -15.01
CA GLN A 256 -9.00 5.93 -14.14
C GLN A 256 -9.99 5.39 -13.10
N ALA A 257 -9.85 5.81 -11.85
CA ALA A 257 -10.82 5.58 -10.78
C ALA A 257 -11.45 6.89 -10.33
N VAL A 258 -12.78 6.90 -10.22
CA VAL A 258 -13.56 8.01 -9.66
C VAL A 258 -13.97 7.64 -8.24
N ILE A 259 -13.70 8.53 -7.29
CA ILE A 259 -13.93 8.31 -5.86
C ILE A 259 -14.96 9.32 -5.38
N VAL A 260 -16.11 8.83 -4.91
CA VAL A 260 -17.24 9.61 -4.38
C VAL A 260 -17.51 9.25 -2.92
N GLU A 261 -18.31 10.03 -2.18
CA GLU A 261 -18.47 9.83 -0.74
C GLU A 261 -19.48 8.76 -0.37
N GLY A 262 -20.60 8.66 -1.07
CA GLY A 262 -21.78 7.89 -0.67
C GLY A 262 -22.08 6.64 -1.50
N TYR A 263 -22.96 5.80 -0.94
CA TYR A 263 -23.47 4.60 -1.63
C TYR A 263 -24.34 4.96 -2.84
N LEU A 264 -25.23 5.95 -2.66
CA LEU A 264 -26.17 6.34 -3.72
C LEU A 264 -25.45 6.98 -4.89
N ASP A 265 -24.37 7.75 -4.62
CA ASP A 265 -23.55 8.33 -5.68
C ASP A 265 -22.94 7.25 -6.56
N VAL A 266 -22.34 6.21 -5.95
CA VAL A 266 -21.79 5.08 -6.70
C VAL A 266 -22.87 4.42 -7.55
N ILE A 267 -24.04 4.13 -6.97
CA ILE A 267 -25.12 3.42 -7.66
C ILE A 267 -25.68 4.25 -8.82
N ALA A 268 -25.93 5.55 -8.60
CA ALA A 268 -26.45 6.45 -9.63
C ALA A 268 -25.45 6.63 -10.78
N LEU A 269 -24.17 6.76 -10.47
CA LEU A 269 -23.11 6.87 -11.47
C LEU A 269 -22.94 5.57 -12.27
N HIS A 270 -22.99 4.41 -11.62
CA HIS A 270 -22.98 3.13 -12.32
C HIS A 270 -24.19 2.97 -13.25
N GLN A 271 -25.37 3.39 -12.81
CA GLN A 271 -26.58 3.40 -13.63
C GLN A 271 -26.43 4.28 -14.89
N ALA A 272 -25.77 5.42 -14.74
CA ALA A 272 -25.50 6.35 -15.85
C ALA A 272 -24.31 5.93 -16.74
N GLY A 273 -23.67 4.77 -16.47
CA GLY A 273 -22.56 4.24 -17.27
C GLY A 273 -21.16 4.59 -16.76
N PHE A 274 -21.02 5.37 -15.69
CA PHE A 274 -19.74 5.70 -15.05
C PHE A 274 -19.31 4.62 -14.06
N THR A 275 -19.05 3.44 -14.58
CA THR A 275 -18.85 2.20 -13.80
C THR A 275 -17.48 2.08 -13.16
N ASN A 276 -16.55 3.03 -13.40
CA ASN A 276 -15.25 3.14 -12.74
C ASN A 276 -15.30 3.90 -11.40
N THR A 277 -16.49 3.99 -10.78
CA THR A 277 -16.74 4.75 -9.55
C THR A 277 -16.80 3.86 -8.32
N VAL A 278 -16.20 4.32 -7.21
CA VAL A 278 -16.13 3.64 -5.91
C VAL A 278 -16.31 4.63 -4.75
N SER A 279 -16.63 4.13 -3.54
CA SER A 279 -16.76 4.97 -2.33
C SER A 279 -16.06 4.37 -1.12
N PRO A 280 -15.39 5.20 -0.26
CA PRO A 280 -14.87 4.82 1.04
C PRO A 280 -15.97 4.72 2.13
N MET A 281 -17.24 4.86 1.77
CA MET A 281 -18.42 4.65 2.63
C MET A 281 -18.54 5.62 3.80
N GLY A 282 -18.41 6.93 3.53
CA GLY A 282 -18.59 7.99 4.53
C GLY A 282 -17.45 8.08 5.55
N THR A 283 -16.24 7.80 5.13
CA THR A 283 -14.99 8.08 5.86
C THR A 283 -13.96 8.65 4.91
N ALA A 284 -12.96 9.33 5.45
CA ALA A 284 -11.81 9.70 4.65
C ALA A 284 -11.18 8.43 4.01
N LEU A 285 -10.74 8.57 2.78
CA LEU A 285 -10.03 7.52 2.04
C LEU A 285 -8.79 7.07 2.84
N THR A 286 -8.62 5.77 3.04
CA THR A 286 -7.50 5.21 3.79
C THR A 286 -6.36 4.79 2.88
N GLU A 287 -5.16 4.64 3.46
CA GLU A 287 -4.01 4.10 2.73
C GLU A 287 -4.28 2.70 2.16
N ARG A 288 -4.93 1.82 2.94
CA ARG A 288 -5.30 0.46 2.49
C ARG A 288 -6.24 0.48 1.29
N GLN A 289 -7.23 1.37 1.28
CA GLN A 289 -8.15 1.54 0.17
C GLN A 289 -7.44 2.08 -1.09
N LEU A 290 -6.52 3.03 -0.92
CA LEU A 290 -5.71 3.53 -2.04
C LEU A 290 -4.79 2.46 -2.62
N ARG A 291 -4.17 1.62 -1.79
CA ARG A 291 -3.36 0.49 -2.27
C ARG A 291 -4.17 -0.50 -3.12
N LEU A 292 -5.47 -0.70 -2.82
CA LEU A 292 -6.34 -1.52 -3.67
C LEU A 292 -6.52 -0.89 -5.06
N LEU A 293 -6.81 0.41 -5.11
CA LEU A 293 -7.01 1.14 -6.36
C LEU A 293 -5.72 1.26 -7.18
N LYS A 294 -4.57 1.48 -6.53
CA LYS A 294 -3.26 1.59 -7.17
C LYS A 294 -2.89 0.36 -8.02
N ARG A 295 -3.34 -0.83 -7.62
CA ARG A 295 -3.16 -2.06 -8.41
C ARG A 295 -3.95 -2.05 -9.74
N LEU A 296 -4.89 -1.12 -9.89
CA LEU A 296 -5.79 -1.02 -11.02
C LEU A 296 -5.46 0.15 -11.94
N THR A 297 -5.08 1.31 -11.36
CA THR A 297 -4.75 2.55 -12.08
C THR A 297 -3.88 3.47 -11.22
N GLN A 298 -3.19 4.41 -11.87
CA GLN A 298 -2.50 5.52 -11.21
C GLN A 298 -3.22 6.87 -11.36
N ARG A 299 -4.42 6.88 -11.98
CA ARG A 299 -5.22 8.08 -12.18
C ARG A 299 -6.46 8.06 -11.31
N PHE A 300 -6.56 9.05 -10.42
CA PHE A 300 -7.64 9.17 -9.44
C PHE A 300 -8.33 10.51 -9.58
N ILE A 301 -9.67 10.48 -9.67
CA ILE A 301 -10.48 11.69 -9.57
C ILE A 301 -11.25 11.64 -8.25
N LEU A 302 -11.03 12.63 -7.39
CA LEU A 302 -11.76 12.83 -6.15
C LEU A 302 -12.95 13.74 -6.45
N ALA A 303 -14.16 13.19 -6.45
CA ALA A 303 -15.40 13.92 -6.63
C ALA A 303 -16.14 13.95 -5.29
N LEU A 304 -15.68 14.83 -4.40
CA LEU A 304 -16.15 14.96 -3.03
C LEU A 304 -17.11 16.15 -2.92
N ASP A 305 -18.00 16.12 -1.92
CA ASP A 305 -19.00 17.13 -1.71
C ASP A 305 -18.38 18.52 -1.44
N PRO A 306 -18.96 19.60 -1.97
CA PRO A 306 -18.36 20.94 -1.92
C PRO A 306 -18.51 21.67 -0.57
N ASP A 307 -18.91 20.98 0.50
CA ASP A 307 -19.09 21.59 1.82
C ASP A 307 -17.75 21.91 2.52
N ALA A 308 -17.81 22.78 3.56
CA ALA A 308 -16.61 23.21 4.31
C ALA A 308 -15.89 22.05 5.04
N ALA A 309 -16.52 20.89 5.19
CA ALA A 309 -15.90 19.66 5.67
C ALA A 309 -15.17 18.94 4.52
N GLY A 310 -15.66 19.07 3.27
CA GLY A 310 -15.05 18.52 2.07
C GLY A 310 -13.64 19.05 1.81
N ASP A 311 -13.36 20.34 2.02
CA ASP A 311 -12.01 20.91 1.87
C ASP A 311 -11.00 20.26 2.84
N LYS A 312 -11.41 20.02 4.11
CA LYS A 312 -10.58 19.33 5.10
C LYS A 312 -10.47 17.83 4.80
N ALA A 313 -11.52 17.20 4.30
CA ALA A 313 -11.52 15.79 3.89
C ALA A 313 -10.65 15.60 2.64
N THR A 314 -10.73 16.52 1.67
CA THR A 314 -9.89 16.55 0.49
C THR A 314 -8.41 16.69 0.87
N LEU A 315 -8.05 17.63 1.75
CA LEU A 315 -6.68 17.81 2.24
C LEU A 315 -6.17 16.58 3.01
N ARG A 316 -7.02 15.92 3.81
CA ARG A 316 -6.68 14.65 4.49
C ARG A 316 -6.52 13.50 3.50
N GLY A 317 -7.46 13.34 2.57
CA GLY A 317 -7.38 12.33 1.52
C GLY A 317 -6.10 12.47 0.71
N LEU A 318 -5.65 13.68 0.49
CA LEU A 318 -4.41 14.04 -0.18
C LEU A 318 -3.17 13.66 0.61
N GLN A 319 -3.16 13.92 1.92
CA GLN A 319 -2.05 13.49 2.78
C GLN A 319 -1.91 11.96 2.78
N ILE A 320 -3.04 11.25 2.82
CA ILE A 320 -3.07 9.79 2.80
C ILE A 320 -2.66 9.27 1.41
N ALA A 321 -3.13 9.91 0.32
CA ALA A 321 -2.69 9.57 -1.02
C ALA A 321 -1.18 9.72 -1.20
N ARG A 322 -0.59 10.79 -0.66
CA ARG A 322 0.86 11.00 -0.64
C ARG A 322 1.61 9.93 0.14
N GLN A 323 1.05 9.38 1.20
CA GLN A 323 1.65 8.32 2.01
C GLN A 323 1.53 6.94 1.35
N ALA A 324 0.43 6.68 0.64
CA ALA A 324 0.12 5.39 0.06
C ALA A 324 0.71 5.16 -1.35
N MET A 325 1.15 6.22 -2.02
CA MET A 325 1.66 6.13 -3.38
C MET A 325 3.15 5.85 -3.43
N ASP A 326 3.58 5.02 -4.39
CA ASP A 326 5.01 4.80 -4.66
C ASP A 326 5.66 6.11 -5.09
N ARG A 327 6.85 6.31 -4.61
CA ARG A 327 7.68 7.45 -4.95
C ARG A 327 8.87 6.94 -5.74
N GLU A 328 9.05 7.43 -6.95
CA GLU A 328 10.30 7.22 -7.67
C GLU A 328 11.37 8.18 -7.18
N SER A 329 12.55 7.61 -6.91
CA SER A 329 13.73 8.41 -6.57
C SER A 329 14.45 8.81 -7.85
N GLU A 330 14.35 10.08 -8.22
CA GLU A 330 15.20 10.63 -9.28
C GLU A 330 16.48 11.21 -8.70
N PRO A 331 17.64 10.86 -9.28
CA PRO A 331 18.90 11.51 -8.91
C PRO A 331 18.89 12.95 -9.42
N VAL A 332 18.94 13.91 -8.51
CA VAL A 332 19.04 15.35 -8.81
C VAL A 332 20.36 15.86 -8.24
N PHE A 333 21.08 16.65 -9.02
CA PHE A 333 22.25 17.33 -8.50
C PHE A 333 21.82 18.59 -7.76
N ASP A 334 22.20 18.71 -6.48
CA ASP A 334 21.97 19.92 -5.72
C ASP A 334 22.81 21.10 -6.25
N SER A 335 22.58 22.30 -5.70
CA SER A 335 23.32 23.51 -6.07
C SER A 335 24.85 23.43 -5.83
N HIS A 336 25.33 22.38 -5.17
CA HIS A 336 26.73 22.09 -4.89
C HIS A 336 27.28 20.93 -5.74
N GLY A 337 26.48 20.41 -6.69
CA GLY A 337 26.85 19.28 -7.54
C GLY A 337 26.87 17.92 -6.81
N LEU A 338 26.29 17.84 -5.61
CA LEU A 338 26.13 16.59 -4.89
C LEU A 338 24.85 15.88 -5.37
N LEU A 339 24.93 14.57 -5.53
CA LEU A 339 23.79 13.74 -5.93
C LEU A 339 22.78 13.69 -4.79
N ALA A 340 21.72 14.48 -4.90
CA ALA A 340 20.53 14.37 -4.05
C ALA A 340 19.49 13.51 -4.76
N HIS A 341 18.71 12.78 -4.02
CA HIS A 341 17.60 12.00 -4.58
C HIS A 341 16.30 12.65 -4.12
N GLU A 342 15.46 13.03 -5.06
CA GLU A 342 14.12 13.55 -4.78
C GLU A 342 13.07 12.45 -5.01
N SER A 343 12.20 12.26 -4.03
CA SER A 343 11.07 11.30 -4.12
C SER A 343 9.91 11.94 -4.86
N ARG A 344 9.36 11.27 -5.88
CA ARG A 344 8.27 11.78 -6.71
C ARG A 344 7.09 10.85 -6.75
N LEU A 345 5.90 11.42 -6.73
CA LEU A 345 4.63 10.70 -6.68
C LEU A 345 4.27 10.15 -8.07
N GLN A 346 4.17 8.84 -8.22
CA GLN A 346 3.71 8.19 -9.46
C GLN A 346 2.18 8.11 -9.55
N ALA A 347 1.45 9.20 -9.30
CA ALA A 347 0.00 9.19 -9.41
C ALA A 347 -0.53 10.54 -9.91
N ASP A 348 -1.45 10.50 -10.87
CA ASP A 348 -2.24 11.64 -11.33
C ASP A 348 -3.50 11.74 -10.44
N ILE A 349 -3.44 12.59 -9.41
CA ILE A 349 -4.58 12.83 -8.52
C ILE A 349 -5.23 14.15 -8.91
N ARG A 350 -6.50 14.07 -9.26
CA ARG A 350 -7.32 15.22 -9.64
C ARG A 350 -8.50 15.38 -8.70
N VAL A 351 -8.98 16.60 -8.57
CA VAL A 351 -10.17 16.94 -7.80
C VAL A 351 -11.19 17.58 -8.75
N SER A 352 -12.38 17.04 -8.78
CA SER A 352 -13.50 17.66 -9.48
C SER A 352 -14.20 18.66 -8.57
N THR A 353 -14.70 19.74 -9.14
CA THR A 353 -15.50 20.73 -8.44
C THR A 353 -16.96 20.53 -8.85
N LEU A 354 -17.80 20.17 -7.91
CA LEU A 354 -19.25 20.03 -8.12
C LEU A 354 -19.95 21.40 -8.07
N PRO A 355 -21.12 21.56 -8.71
CA PRO A 355 -21.98 22.71 -8.53
C PRO A 355 -22.42 22.85 -7.06
N GLU A 356 -22.58 24.08 -6.59
CA GLU A 356 -22.98 24.38 -5.19
C GLU A 356 -24.29 23.65 -4.82
N GLY A 357 -24.26 22.92 -3.70
CA GLY A 357 -25.42 22.22 -3.14
C GLY A 357 -25.89 20.98 -3.92
N MET A 358 -25.07 20.44 -4.82
CA MET A 358 -25.38 19.24 -5.57
C MET A 358 -24.41 18.11 -5.28
N ASP A 359 -24.94 16.94 -4.99
CA ASP A 359 -24.19 15.70 -4.86
C ASP A 359 -23.92 15.08 -6.26
N PRO A 360 -22.95 14.15 -6.42
CA PRO A 360 -22.70 13.48 -7.70
C PRO A 360 -23.93 12.81 -8.31
N ASP A 361 -24.82 12.23 -7.47
CA ASP A 361 -26.07 11.59 -7.92
C ASP A 361 -27.07 12.62 -8.47
N ASP A 362 -27.11 13.85 -7.96
CA ASP A 362 -27.96 14.92 -8.47
C ASP A 362 -27.47 15.46 -9.81
N VAL A 363 -26.15 15.62 -9.97
CA VAL A 363 -25.54 16.09 -11.22
C VAL A 363 -25.80 15.09 -12.36
N VAL A 364 -25.50 13.81 -12.11
CA VAL A 364 -25.63 12.79 -13.17
C VAL A 364 -27.09 12.56 -13.58
N LYS A 365 -28.04 12.73 -12.67
CA LYS A 365 -29.49 12.66 -12.98
C LYS A 365 -29.95 13.85 -13.79
N ARG A 366 -29.42 15.04 -13.52
CA ARG A 366 -29.72 16.23 -14.29
C ARG A 366 -29.23 16.12 -15.72
N ASP A 367 -27.95 15.80 -15.89
CA ASP A 367 -27.34 15.61 -17.20
C ASP A 367 -26.04 14.78 -17.09
N PRO A 368 -26.02 13.53 -17.62
CA PRO A 368 -24.81 12.74 -17.65
C PRO A 368 -23.65 13.37 -18.43
N ALA A 369 -23.94 14.23 -19.43
CA ALA A 369 -22.90 14.92 -20.17
C ALA A 369 -22.21 16.00 -19.33
N GLU A 370 -22.96 16.66 -18.43
CA GLU A 370 -22.40 17.60 -17.46
C GLU A 370 -21.43 16.88 -16.49
N TRP A 371 -21.80 15.69 -16.02
CA TRP A 371 -20.90 14.88 -15.18
C TRP A 371 -19.60 14.52 -15.93
N GLN A 372 -19.72 14.11 -17.19
CA GLN A 372 -18.55 13.83 -18.01
C GLN A 372 -17.63 15.07 -18.11
N GLN A 373 -18.20 16.25 -18.34
CA GLN A 373 -17.44 17.52 -18.39
C GLN A 373 -16.77 17.85 -17.04
N ILE A 374 -17.42 17.58 -15.92
CA ILE A 374 -16.87 17.77 -14.59
C ILE A 374 -15.63 16.86 -14.40
N LEU A 375 -15.70 15.61 -14.81
CA LEU A 375 -14.56 14.69 -14.75
C LEU A 375 -13.41 15.13 -15.67
N GLU A 376 -13.70 15.58 -16.88
CA GLU A 376 -12.70 16.06 -17.84
C GLU A 376 -12.03 17.35 -17.36
N ASN A 377 -12.76 18.24 -16.68
CA ASN A 377 -12.28 19.48 -16.11
C ASN A 377 -11.69 19.33 -14.70
N ALA A 378 -11.56 18.09 -14.18
CA ALA A 378 -10.97 17.84 -12.89
C ALA A 378 -9.54 18.38 -12.81
N LYS A 379 -9.29 19.23 -11.83
CA LYS A 379 -8.02 19.93 -11.66
C LYS A 379 -7.00 19.05 -10.97
N PRO A 380 -5.71 19.12 -11.38
CA PRO A 380 -4.64 18.54 -10.57
C PRO A 380 -4.73 19.01 -9.12
N VAL A 381 -4.53 18.08 -8.22
CA VAL A 381 -4.69 18.33 -6.78
C VAL A 381 -3.83 19.49 -6.27
N VAL A 382 -2.63 19.66 -6.81
CA VAL A 382 -1.72 20.78 -6.49
C VAL A 382 -2.41 22.14 -6.75
N ILE A 383 -3.10 22.24 -7.90
CA ILE A 383 -3.85 23.45 -8.28
C ILE A 383 -5.04 23.66 -7.33
N HIS A 384 -5.80 22.59 -7.06
CA HIS A 384 -6.96 22.66 -6.15
C HIS A 384 -6.52 23.15 -4.76
N VAL A 385 -5.46 22.60 -4.19
CA VAL A 385 -4.93 23.03 -2.89
C VAL A 385 -4.47 24.48 -2.90
N MET A 386 -3.79 24.92 -3.98
CA MET A 386 -3.39 26.33 -4.12
C MET A 386 -4.61 27.28 -4.07
N GLU A 387 -5.64 26.95 -4.83
CA GLU A 387 -6.85 27.77 -4.93
C GLU A 387 -7.62 27.77 -3.61
N THR A 388 -7.79 26.61 -2.98
CA THR A 388 -8.49 26.47 -1.68
C THR A 388 -7.75 27.21 -0.57
N LEU A 389 -6.42 27.13 -0.49
CA LEU A 389 -5.64 27.83 0.53
C LEU A 389 -5.58 29.33 0.31
N ALA A 390 -5.68 29.77 -0.94
CA ALA A 390 -5.71 31.20 -1.28
C ALA A 390 -7.11 31.83 -1.08
N ASN A 391 -8.17 31.03 -1.33
CA ASN A 391 -9.54 31.45 -1.09
C ASN A 391 -9.79 31.61 0.41
N GLY A 392 -10.31 32.76 0.83
CA GLY A 392 -10.64 33.07 2.23
C GLY A 392 -9.46 33.56 3.09
N ARG A 393 -8.24 33.67 2.55
CA ARG A 393 -7.10 34.25 3.24
C ARG A 393 -6.70 35.58 2.60
N ASN A 394 -6.24 36.52 3.43
CA ASN A 394 -5.66 37.76 2.91
C ASN A 394 -4.27 37.48 2.33
N VAL A 395 -4.23 37.26 1.00
CA VAL A 395 -2.96 37.02 0.27
C VAL A 395 -2.00 38.22 0.24
N ASP A 396 -2.35 39.35 0.85
CA ASP A 396 -1.42 40.48 1.02
C ASP A 396 -0.68 40.41 2.38
N ASP A 397 -1.14 39.57 3.33
CA ASP A 397 -0.44 39.31 4.59
C ASP A 397 0.81 38.41 4.37
N PRO A 398 2.00 38.86 4.77
CA PRO A 398 3.23 38.08 4.62
C PRO A 398 3.22 36.72 5.31
N LYS A 399 2.52 36.59 6.46
CA LYS A 399 2.39 35.31 7.17
C LYS A 399 1.52 34.33 6.39
N ALA A 400 0.38 34.80 5.87
CA ALA A 400 -0.50 33.97 5.05
C ALA A 400 0.21 33.48 3.79
N LYS A 401 1.03 34.33 3.13
CA LYS A 401 1.86 33.91 1.99
C LYS A 401 2.83 32.79 2.36
N SER A 402 3.53 32.95 3.48
CA SER A 402 4.51 31.96 3.96
C SER A 402 3.84 30.65 4.31
N ASP A 403 2.68 30.67 4.97
CA ASP A 403 1.91 29.48 5.34
C ASP A 403 1.39 28.74 4.11
N ILE A 404 0.89 29.44 3.10
CA ILE A 404 0.45 28.85 1.83
C ILE A 404 1.65 28.21 1.12
N ALA A 405 2.77 28.92 1.00
CA ALA A 405 3.96 28.40 0.37
C ALA A 405 4.48 27.14 1.08
N ALA A 406 4.54 27.13 2.42
CA ALA A 406 5.00 25.98 3.20
C ALA A 406 4.14 24.74 3.01
N GLN A 407 2.83 24.88 2.76
CA GLN A 407 1.92 23.77 2.54
C GLN A 407 1.93 23.27 1.09
N VAL A 408 2.13 24.17 0.12
CA VAL A 408 2.02 23.83 -1.31
C VAL A 408 3.35 23.38 -1.92
N LEU A 409 4.50 23.97 -1.52
CA LEU A 409 5.81 23.63 -2.09
C LEU A 409 6.15 22.14 -1.97
N PRO A 410 5.89 21.45 -0.85
CA PRO A 410 6.12 20.01 -0.78
C PRO A 410 5.32 19.21 -1.82
N LEU A 411 4.08 19.64 -2.14
CA LEU A 411 3.25 19.01 -3.18
C LEU A 411 3.82 19.22 -4.57
N ILE A 412 4.28 20.44 -4.84
CA ILE A 412 4.91 20.78 -6.13
C ILE A 412 6.17 19.94 -6.33
N ASN A 413 7.00 19.79 -5.30
CA ASN A 413 8.26 19.06 -5.38
C ASN A 413 8.06 17.55 -5.65
N GLU A 414 6.91 16.99 -5.30
CA GLU A 414 6.55 15.59 -5.57
C GLU A 414 6.07 15.35 -7.02
N VAL A 415 5.79 16.38 -7.80
CA VAL A 415 5.37 16.23 -9.21
C VAL A 415 6.53 15.66 -10.04
N PRO A 416 6.33 14.54 -10.79
CA PRO A 416 7.41 13.89 -11.54
C PRO A 416 7.98 14.76 -12.67
N ASP A 417 7.11 15.39 -13.46
CA ASP A 417 7.51 16.16 -14.61
C ASP A 417 8.13 17.52 -14.21
N PRO A 418 9.38 17.80 -14.60
CA PRO A 418 10.05 19.04 -14.21
C PRO A 418 9.41 20.30 -14.84
N ILE A 419 8.79 20.20 -16.02
CA ILE A 419 8.13 21.32 -16.67
C ILE A 419 6.81 21.63 -15.97
N GLU A 420 6.08 20.60 -15.62
CA GLU A 420 4.83 20.72 -14.86
C GLU A 420 5.09 21.31 -13.47
N ARG A 421 6.13 20.85 -12.79
CA ARG A 421 6.59 21.35 -11.50
C ARG A 421 6.90 22.84 -11.53
N GLU A 422 7.65 23.27 -12.54
CA GLU A 422 8.00 24.68 -12.73
C GLU A 422 6.76 25.52 -13.03
N THR A 423 5.85 24.99 -13.84
CA THR A 423 4.57 25.64 -14.13
C THR A 423 3.74 25.86 -12.87
N TYR A 424 3.72 24.87 -11.95
CA TYR A 424 3.03 25.01 -10.66
C TYR A 424 3.73 26.02 -9.74
N ARG A 425 5.06 26.09 -9.72
CA ARG A 425 5.80 27.13 -8.96
C ARG A 425 5.44 28.53 -9.45
N GLN A 426 5.43 28.74 -10.74
CA GLN A 426 5.02 30.02 -11.35
C GLN A 426 3.59 30.37 -11.01
N ARG A 427 2.68 29.38 -11.04
CA ARG A 427 1.29 29.62 -10.67
C ARG A 427 1.16 29.98 -9.18
N LEU A 428 1.86 29.28 -8.29
CA LEU A 428 1.90 29.61 -6.87
C LEU A 428 2.42 31.02 -6.63
N ALA A 429 3.55 31.40 -7.27
CA ALA A 429 4.13 32.74 -7.16
C ALA A 429 3.15 33.83 -7.55
N ARG A 430 2.36 33.63 -8.62
CA ARG A 430 1.31 34.56 -9.06
C ARG A 430 0.16 34.67 -8.05
N ILE A 431 -0.30 33.53 -7.50
CA ILE A 431 -1.41 33.48 -6.55
C ILE A 431 -1.04 34.23 -5.27
N ILE A 432 0.14 33.99 -4.69
CA ILE A 432 0.58 34.63 -3.45
C ILE A 432 1.32 35.96 -3.69
N LYS A 433 1.41 36.43 -4.94
CA LYS A 433 2.03 37.71 -5.35
C LYS A 433 3.46 37.86 -4.80
N VAL A 434 4.34 36.92 -5.11
CA VAL A 434 5.76 36.93 -4.75
C VAL A 434 6.63 36.69 -6.01
N ASP A 435 7.91 37.04 -5.94
CA ASP A 435 8.86 36.67 -6.99
C ASP A 435 9.11 35.14 -6.91
N GLU A 436 9.07 34.47 -8.05
CA GLU A 436 9.28 33.04 -8.20
C GLU A 436 10.62 32.57 -7.61
N ARG A 437 11.66 33.43 -7.69
CA ARG A 437 12.99 33.14 -7.15
C ARG A 437 12.99 32.93 -5.65
N LEU A 438 12.02 33.50 -4.91
CA LEU A 438 11.87 33.31 -3.48
C LEU A 438 11.33 31.90 -3.16
N LEU A 439 10.62 31.27 -4.08
CA LEU A 439 10.10 29.91 -3.95
C LEU A 439 11.14 28.82 -4.29
N VAL A 440 12.16 29.18 -5.08
CA VAL A 440 13.29 28.29 -5.43
C VAL A 440 14.39 28.36 -4.36
N GLY A 441 14.51 29.48 -3.64
CA GLY A 441 15.59 29.77 -2.69
C GLY A 441 15.42 29.23 -1.27
N GLY A 442 14.34 28.49 -0.96
CA GLY A 442 14.08 27.96 0.40
C GLY A 442 15.02 26.86 0.86
N GLU A 443 15.82 26.25 0.00
CA GLU A 443 16.75 25.17 0.34
C GLU A 443 18.21 25.62 0.57
N SER A 444 18.55 26.91 0.40
CA SER A 444 19.96 27.34 0.38
C SER A 444 20.29 28.59 1.19
N SER A 445 19.81 28.77 2.43
CA SER A 445 20.43 29.80 3.28
C SER A 445 20.33 29.55 4.79
N ALA A 446 20.75 28.39 5.23
CA ALA A 446 21.24 28.24 6.60
C ALA A 446 22.79 28.30 6.57
N ARG A 447 23.38 29.49 6.42
CA ARG A 447 24.78 29.70 6.79
C ARG A 447 24.93 29.38 8.28
N PRO A 448 25.82 28.47 8.68
CA PRO A 448 26.08 28.23 10.09
C PRO A 448 26.87 29.41 10.65
N THR A 449 26.19 30.35 11.30
CA THR A 449 26.88 31.32 12.16
C THR A 449 27.41 30.56 13.37
N ARG A 450 28.72 30.40 13.40
CA ARG A 450 29.48 29.99 14.60
C ARG A 450 29.13 30.91 15.76
N ARG A 451 28.23 30.46 16.66
CA ARG A 451 28.11 31.03 18.00
C ARG A 451 28.61 30.03 19.01
N ARG A 452 29.62 30.48 19.79
CA ARG A 452 30.19 29.77 20.94
C ARG A 452 29.12 29.47 22.01
N PRO A 453 29.21 28.35 22.71
CA PRO A 453 28.22 27.96 23.71
C PRO A 453 28.39 28.77 24.98
N ARG A 454 27.31 29.32 25.49
CA ARG A 454 27.19 29.88 26.84
C ARG A 454 26.42 28.87 27.68
N SER A 455 27.07 28.38 28.73
CA SER A 455 26.54 27.42 29.70
C SER A 455 25.40 28.00 30.52
N THR A 456 24.28 27.29 30.66
CA THR A 456 23.40 27.34 31.83
C THR A 456 22.75 25.98 32.08
N ARG A 457 22.67 25.60 33.30
CA ARG A 457 22.28 24.34 33.92
C ARG A 457 20.76 24.06 33.88
N PRO A 458 20.29 22.86 34.30
CA PRO A 458 19.24 22.14 33.65
C PRO A 458 17.90 22.18 34.41
N GLY A 459 16.82 22.17 33.68
CA GLY A 459 15.48 21.81 34.17
C GLY A 459 15.08 20.49 33.52
N ALA A 460 14.77 19.50 34.34
CA ALA A 460 14.36 18.17 33.90
C ALA A 460 13.06 18.23 33.10
N ARG A 461 13.13 17.75 31.86
CA ARG A 461 12.00 17.25 31.10
C ARG A 461 12.33 15.82 30.70
N GLU A 462 11.41 14.91 30.99
CA GLU A 462 11.48 13.53 30.57
C GLU A 462 11.61 13.50 29.02
N THR A 463 12.76 13.05 28.57
CA THR A 463 13.07 12.88 27.16
C THR A 463 12.65 11.46 26.75
N ILE A 464 11.74 11.39 25.79
CA ILE A 464 11.56 10.23 24.93
C ILE A 464 12.95 9.88 24.36
N PRO A 465 13.41 8.63 24.39
CA PRO A 465 14.74 8.28 23.92
C PRO A 465 14.88 8.58 22.43
N ASP A 466 15.73 9.56 22.14
CA ASP A 466 16.18 9.88 20.80
C ASP A 466 17.07 8.73 20.31
N PHE A 467 16.57 7.92 19.37
CA PHE A 467 17.32 6.84 18.72
C PHE A 467 18.34 7.39 17.73
N SER A 468 19.30 8.18 18.23
CA SER A 468 20.43 8.61 17.42
C SER A 468 21.32 7.41 17.10
N ILE A 469 21.39 7.03 15.83
CA ILE A 469 22.29 6.00 15.29
C ILE A 469 23.72 6.54 15.41
N GLN A 470 24.46 6.13 16.45
CA GLN A 470 25.79 6.66 16.76
C GLN A 470 26.96 5.80 16.27
N SER A 471 26.74 4.61 15.69
CA SER A 471 27.82 3.76 15.15
C SER A 471 27.75 3.58 13.64
N GLY A 472 28.91 3.54 12.99
CA GLY A 472 28.98 3.31 11.53
C GLY A 472 28.44 1.93 11.09
N ASN A 473 28.36 0.94 12.01
CA ASN A 473 27.76 -0.38 11.72
C ASN A 473 26.24 -0.31 11.68
N ALA A 474 25.61 0.41 12.59
CA ALA A 474 24.15 0.52 12.67
C ALA A 474 23.54 1.11 11.39
N LEU A 475 24.24 1.97 10.66
CA LEU A 475 23.80 2.49 9.37
C LEU A 475 23.83 1.42 8.27
N LEU A 476 24.88 0.60 8.23
CA LEU A 476 25.02 -0.47 7.25
C LEU A 476 24.03 -1.60 7.53
N GLU A 477 23.82 -1.95 8.80
CA GLU A 477 22.82 -2.93 9.22
C GLU A 477 21.41 -2.48 8.86
N ALA A 478 21.06 -1.22 9.16
CA ALA A 478 19.78 -0.63 8.79
C ALA A 478 19.54 -0.67 7.27
N HIS A 479 20.58 -0.39 6.48
CA HIS A 479 20.51 -0.45 5.03
C HIS A 479 20.27 -1.88 4.54
N CYS A 480 21.06 -2.86 4.99
CA CYS A 480 20.90 -4.27 4.63
C CYS A 480 19.50 -4.79 5.02
N LEU A 481 19.08 -4.51 6.26
CA LEU A 481 17.79 -5.00 6.75
C LEU A 481 16.61 -4.34 6.04
N GLY A 482 16.69 -3.04 5.74
CA GLY A 482 15.68 -2.34 4.97
C GLY A 482 15.51 -2.90 3.55
N ILE A 483 16.60 -3.29 2.89
CA ILE A 483 16.57 -3.99 1.61
C ILE A 483 15.86 -5.34 1.75
N LEU A 484 16.19 -6.11 2.78
CA LEU A 484 15.62 -7.44 3.02
C LEU A 484 14.15 -7.40 3.40
N VAL A 485 13.70 -6.40 4.12
CA VAL A 485 12.27 -6.22 4.42
C VAL A 485 11.48 -5.91 3.15
N ARG A 486 12.05 -5.10 2.23
CA ARG A 486 11.41 -4.83 0.93
C ARG A 486 11.43 -5.99 -0.03
N ARG A 487 12.53 -6.72 -0.05
CA ARG A 487 12.80 -7.82 -0.97
C ARG A 487 13.35 -9.02 -0.21
N PRO A 488 12.50 -9.70 0.56
CA PRO A 488 12.93 -10.87 1.36
C PRO A 488 13.62 -11.94 0.52
N GLU A 489 13.21 -12.11 -0.73
CA GLU A 489 13.76 -13.07 -1.68
C GLU A 489 15.27 -12.88 -1.95
N LEU A 490 15.81 -11.68 -1.73
CA LEU A 490 17.25 -11.43 -1.90
C LEU A 490 18.12 -12.22 -0.93
N VAL A 491 17.58 -12.73 0.19
CA VAL A 491 18.30 -13.62 1.11
C VAL A 491 18.93 -14.80 0.33
N PHE A 492 18.19 -15.40 -0.60
CA PHE A 492 18.69 -16.54 -1.39
C PHE A 492 19.83 -16.15 -2.32
N HIS A 493 19.76 -14.97 -2.94
CA HIS A 493 20.81 -14.47 -3.83
C HIS A 493 22.07 -14.09 -3.06
N VAL A 494 21.89 -13.47 -1.88
CA VAL A 494 22.98 -13.15 -0.95
C VAL A 494 23.66 -14.43 -0.45
N ASP A 495 22.90 -15.43 -0.02
CA ASP A 495 23.43 -16.71 0.46
C ASP A 495 24.21 -17.44 -0.62
N ARG A 496 23.73 -17.43 -1.87
CA ARG A 496 24.47 -17.99 -3.00
C ARG A 496 25.79 -17.27 -3.21
N ALA A 497 25.79 -15.94 -3.21
CA ALA A 497 26.99 -15.13 -3.39
C ALA A 497 28.01 -15.33 -2.24
N LEU A 498 27.54 -15.47 -1.01
CA LEU A 498 28.35 -15.77 0.17
C LEU A 498 28.96 -17.19 0.07
N HIS A 499 28.19 -18.17 -0.33
CA HIS A 499 28.66 -19.55 -0.53
C HIS A 499 29.77 -19.64 -1.60
N GLU A 500 29.60 -18.95 -2.74
CA GLU A 500 30.62 -18.85 -3.79
C GLU A 500 31.90 -18.16 -3.29
N ALA A 501 31.78 -17.27 -2.32
CA ALA A 501 32.90 -16.60 -1.65
C ALA A 501 33.48 -17.42 -0.48
N ARG A 502 33.02 -18.64 -0.23
CA ARG A 502 33.37 -19.49 0.93
C ARG A 502 33.13 -18.80 2.27
N LEU A 503 32.06 -18.05 2.37
CA LEU A 503 31.59 -17.37 3.58
C LEU A 503 30.33 -18.09 4.08
N SER A 504 30.05 -17.95 5.38
CA SER A 504 28.80 -18.44 5.99
C SER A 504 27.59 -17.70 5.39
N ARG A 505 26.43 -18.38 5.34
CA ARG A 505 25.17 -17.78 4.92
C ARG A 505 24.82 -16.57 5.79
N LEU A 506 23.94 -15.73 5.29
CA LEU A 506 23.37 -14.61 6.04
C LEU A 506 22.59 -15.15 7.25
N SER A 507 22.72 -14.49 8.39
CA SER A 507 22.10 -14.92 9.64
C SER A 507 21.81 -13.73 10.54
N ARG A 508 20.97 -13.92 11.56
CA ARG A 508 20.70 -12.90 12.58
C ARG A 508 21.97 -12.36 13.27
N MET A 509 23.04 -13.14 13.31
CA MET A 509 24.31 -12.74 13.92
C MET A 509 25.06 -11.67 13.12
N ASP A 510 24.64 -11.38 11.90
CA ASP A 510 25.15 -10.28 11.10
C ASP A 510 24.63 -8.92 11.57
N PHE A 511 23.63 -8.91 12.47
CA PHE A 511 23.03 -7.72 13.07
C PHE A 511 23.35 -7.65 14.57
N GLU A 512 23.85 -6.52 15.04
CA GLU A 512 24.22 -6.32 16.45
C GLU A 512 23.01 -6.03 17.35
N ARG A 513 22.00 -5.34 16.80
CA ARG A 513 20.82 -4.91 17.54
C ARG A 513 19.78 -6.02 17.64
N ALA A 514 19.26 -6.26 18.84
CA ALA A 514 18.25 -7.28 19.10
C ALA A 514 16.97 -7.06 18.26
N GLU A 515 16.58 -5.80 18.05
CA GLU A 515 15.43 -5.42 17.24
C GLU A 515 15.64 -5.79 15.76
N TYR A 516 16.86 -5.61 15.24
CA TYR A 516 17.20 -5.98 13.87
C TYR A 516 17.27 -7.50 13.69
N GLN A 517 17.74 -8.22 14.71
CA GLN A 517 17.73 -9.68 14.74
C GLN A 517 16.30 -10.23 14.68
N ALA A 518 15.38 -9.66 15.49
CA ALA A 518 13.97 -10.06 15.48
C ALA A 518 13.27 -9.76 14.14
N ILE A 519 13.57 -8.62 13.51
CA ILE A 519 13.03 -8.30 12.18
C ILE A 519 13.59 -9.26 11.13
N PHE A 520 14.87 -9.63 11.21
CA PHE A 520 15.49 -10.57 10.28
C PHE A 520 14.91 -11.99 10.46
N GLU A 521 14.62 -12.43 11.67
CA GLU A 521 13.91 -13.70 11.94
C GLU A 521 12.55 -13.72 11.24
N LEU A 522 11.77 -12.62 11.30
CA LEU A 522 10.52 -12.51 10.54
C LEU A 522 10.73 -12.55 9.02
N VAL A 523 11.85 -11.99 8.52
CA VAL A 523 12.21 -12.11 7.09
C VAL A 523 12.48 -13.56 6.73
N GLU A 524 13.26 -14.30 7.54
CA GLU A 524 13.50 -15.73 7.29
C GLU A 524 12.21 -16.56 7.37
N GLU A 525 11.35 -16.30 8.36
CA GLU A 525 10.04 -16.95 8.49
C GLU A 525 9.14 -16.67 7.29
N SER A 526 9.16 -15.42 6.78
CA SER A 526 8.37 -15.04 5.61
C SER A 526 8.71 -15.82 4.35
N LEU A 527 9.94 -16.27 4.22
CA LEU A 527 10.43 -17.10 3.11
C LEU A 527 10.14 -18.61 3.30
N ALA A 528 9.82 -19.02 4.52
CA ALA A 528 9.48 -20.40 4.85
C ALA A 528 7.98 -20.72 4.70
N GLN A 529 7.14 -19.72 4.41
CA GLN A 529 5.69 -19.84 4.31
C GLN A 529 5.20 -19.50 2.88
N ASP A 530 4.02 -20.05 2.51
CA ASP A 530 3.40 -19.88 1.18
C ASP A 530 2.01 -19.17 1.25
N ARG A 531 1.70 -18.50 2.37
CA ARG A 531 0.34 -17.99 2.67
C ARG A 531 0.11 -16.56 2.23
N SER A 532 1.16 -15.75 2.30
CA SER A 532 1.13 -14.33 1.96
C SER A 532 2.42 -13.92 1.26
N GLU A 533 2.37 -12.81 0.56
CA GLU A 533 3.57 -12.18 0.04
C GLU A 533 4.57 -11.96 1.19
N PRO A 534 5.86 -12.37 1.03
CA PRO A 534 6.84 -12.33 2.10
C PRO A 534 6.92 -10.98 2.81
N MET A 535 6.92 -9.87 2.08
CA MET A 535 6.91 -8.53 2.68
C MET A 535 5.67 -8.29 3.55
N HIS A 536 4.49 -8.73 3.11
CA HIS A 536 3.26 -8.59 3.91
C HIS A 536 3.28 -9.47 5.16
N TYR A 537 3.88 -10.65 5.08
CA TYR A 537 4.07 -11.50 6.26
C TYR A 537 4.92 -10.80 7.32
N VAL A 538 6.07 -10.23 6.91
CA VAL A 538 6.94 -9.47 7.81
C VAL A 538 6.16 -8.32 8.46
N LEU A 539 5.48 -7.48 7.67
CA LEU A 539 4.75 -6.31 8.17
C LEU A 539 3.61 -6.68 9.13
N ASN A 540 2.94 -7.81 8.91
CA ASN A 540 1.86 -8.27 9.78
C ASN A 540 2.35 -8.96 11.06
N GLY A 541 3.57 -9.52 11.06
CA GLY A 541 4.19 -10.16 12.21
C GLY A 541 4.87 -9.20 13.18
N LEU A 542 4.99 -7.91 12.83
CA LEU A 542 5.68 -6.93 13.66
C LEU A 542 4.88 -6.52 14.90
N SER A 543 5.54 -6.50 16.05
CA SER A 543 5.03 -5.82 17.24
C SER A 543 5.07 -4.29 17.07
N LEU A 544 4.23 -3.54 17.79
CA LEU A 544 4.16 -2.07 17.71
C LEU A 544 5.53 -1.36 17.80
N PRO A 545 6.45 -1.73 18.72
CA PRO A 545 7.77 -1.11 18.76
C PRO A 545 8.64 -1.39 17.53
N LEU A 546 8.49 -2.58 16.91
CA LEU A 546 9.24 -2.95 15.71
C LEU A 546 8.68 -2.31 14.44
N MET A 547 7.39 -1.97 14.42
CA MET A 547 6.76 -1.28 13.28
C MET A 547 7.40 0.08 13.04
N GLU A 548 7.65 0.88 14.10
CA GLU A 548 8.29 2.19 13.96
C GLU A 548 9.73 2.07 13.41
N ILE A 549 10.45 1.02 13.83
CA ILE A 549 11.79 0.73 13.32
C ILE A 549 11.73 0.35 11.84
N VAL A 550 10.81 -0.54 11.47
CA VAL A 550 10.66 -1.00 10.08
C VAL A 550 10.20 0.14 9.17
N ASP A 551 9.30 1.02 9.60
CA ASP A 551 8.91 2.20 8.84
C ASP A 551 10.14 3.08 8.53
N ASN A 552 11.01 3.29 9.54
CA ASN A 552 12.27 4.03 9.36
C ASN A 552 13.26 3.32 8.41
N LEU A 553 13.33 1.98 8.47
CA LEU A 553 14.16 1.19 7.55
C LEU A 553 13.64 1.26 6.11
N LEU A 554 12.33 1.20 5.94
CA LEU A 554 11.67 1.30 4.65
C LEU A 554 11.82 2.71 4.05
N GLU A 555 11.68 3.77 4.85
CA GLU A 555 11.96 5.13 4.39
C GLU A 555 13.39 5.30 3.87
N ARG A 556 14.36 4.72 4.56
CA ARG A 556 15.79 4.79 4.18
C ARG A 556 16.12 3.99 2.92
N THR A 557 15.41 2.91 2.69
CA THR A 557 15.61 2.01 1.53
C THR A 557 14.57 2.23 0.43
N ASP A 558 13.81 3.31 0.47
CA ASP A 558 12.81 3.66 -0.54
C ASP A 558 13.41 3.87 -1.95
N ARG A 559 14.73 4.01 -2.03
CA ARG A 559 15.51 4.42 -3.20
C ARG A 559 16.39 3.30 -3.79
N LEU A 560 15.94 2.06 -3.73
CA LEU A 560 16.71 0.95 -4.31
C LEU A 560 16.72 1.02 -5.84
N ASP A 561 17.90 0.79 -6.44
CA ASP A 561 18.02 0.65 -7.90
C ASP A 561 17.02 -0.42 -8.39
N PRO A 562 16.25 -0.16 -9.47
CA PRO A 562 15.31 -1.15 -10.01
C PRO A 562 16.02 -2.42 -10.53
N LYS A 563 17.34 -2.36 -10.81
CA LYS A 563 18.12 -3.52 -11.23
C LYS A 563 18.55 -4.35 -10.03
N GLU A 564 18.01 -5.55 -9.93
CA GLU A 564 18.28 -6.48 -8.84
C GLU A 564 19.79 -6.77 -8.66
N GLU A 565 20.54 -6.91 -9.75
CA GLU A 565 22.00 -7.11 -9.71
C GLU A 565 22.74 -5.97 -8.99
N ARG A 566 22.26 -4.73 -9.15
CA ARG A 566 22.86 -3.58 -8.47
C ARG A 566 22.50 -3.52 -6.99
N VAL A 567 21.25 -3.86 -6.67
CA VAL A 567 20.80 -3.94 -5.27
C VAL A 567 21.56 -5.05 -4.55
N LEU A 568 21.73 -6.21 -5.20
CA LEU A 568 22.52 -7.32 -4.65
C LEU A 568 23.98 -6.90 -4.45
N ALA A 569 24.60 -6.25 -5.43
CA ALA A 569 25.98 -5.77 -5.32
C ALA A 569 26.15 -4.72 -4.22
N ASP A 570 25.19 -3.85 -4.03
CA ASP A 570 25.18 -2.83 -2.98
C ASP A 570 25.01 -3.46 -1.60
N MET A 571 24.06 -4.36 -1.45
CA MET A 571 23.84 -5.12 -0.23
C MET A 571 25.06 -5.98 0.12
N MET A 572 25.67 -6.67 -0.84
CA MET A 572 26.89 -7.47 -0.62
C MET A 572 28.03 -6.58 -0.14
N ARG A 573 28.23 -5.40 -0.71
CA ARG A 573 29.26 -4.45 -0.24
C ARG A 573 29.05 -4.04 1.20
N ALA A 574 27.81 -3.70 1.58
CA ALA A 574 27.47 -3.33 2.94
C ALA A 574 27.69 -4.50 3.93
N LEU A 575 27.20 -5.69 3.59
CA LEU A 575 27.31 -6.90 4.41
C LEU A 575 28.78 -7.34 4.60
N LEU A 576 29.57 -7.34 3.53
CA LEU A 576 30.99 -7.67 3.62
C LEU A 576 31.76 -6.68 4.49
N GLU A 577 31.38 -5.40 4.50
CA GLU A 577 31.98 -4.39 5.38
C GLU A 577 31.56 -4.58 6.84
N ILE A 578 30.30 -4.91 7.13
CA ILE A 578 29.83 -5.28 8.48
C ILE A 578 30.66 -6.44 9.00
N ARG A 579 30.73 -7.55 8.26
CA ARG A 579 31.47 -8.73 8.67
C ARG A 579 32.95 -8.47 8.83
N ARG A 580 33.55 -7.65 7.98
CA ARG A 580 34.96 -7.27 8.10
C ARG A 580 35.23 -6.55 9.42
N ARG A 581 34.35 -5.63 9.82
CA ARG A 581 34.47 -4.89 11.10
C ARG A 581 34.31 -5.83 12.28
N GLN A 582 33.30 -6.68 12.27
CA GLN A 582 33.03 -7.66 13.34
C GLN A 582 34.22 -8.62 13.53
N VAL A 583 34.77 -9.15 12.43
CA VAL A 583 35.94 -10.04 12.49
C VAL A 583 37.19 -9.30 12.98
N THR A 584 37.39 -8.05 12.58
CA THR A 584 38.51 -7.23 13.04
C THR A 584 38.42 -6.96 14.54
N GLU A 585 37.22 -6.68 15.04
CA GLU A 585 36.96 -6.49 16.47
C GLU A 585 37.18 -7.79 17.25
N THR A 586 36.70 -8.91 16.74
CA THR A 586 36.95 -10.25 17.30
C THR A 586 38.45 -10.55 17.41
N ILE A 587 39.24 -10.24 16.39
CA ILE A 587 40.71 -10.40 16.41
C ILE A 587 41.34 -9.55 17.50
N THR A 588 40.87 -8.32 17.67
CA THR A 588 41.36 -7.41 18.68
C THR A 588 41.07 -7.94 20.09
N GLN A 589 39.84 -8.46 20.31
CA GLN A 589 39.47 -9.10 21.58
C GLN A 589 40.27 -10.38 21.85
N LEU A 590 40.41 -11.25 20.87
CA LEU A 590 41.19 -12.48 20.99
C LEU A 590 42.67 -12.19 21.30
N ARG A 591 43.22 -11.14 20.69
CA ARG A 591 44.61 -10.72 20.97
C ARG A 591 44.76 -10.25 22.44
N TYR A 592 43.80 -9.43 22.93
CA TYR A 592 43.80 -9.00 24.33
C TYR A 592 43.68 -10.18 25.29
N GLN A 593 42.76 -11.13 25.02
CA GLN A 593 42.57 -12.34 25.82
C GLN A 593 43.81 -13.25 25.79
N MET A 594 44.47 -13.35 24.66
CA MET A 594 45.70 -14.11 24.52
C MET A 594 46.85 -13.52 25.32
N ASP A 595 46.99 -12.18 25.29
CA ASP A 595 48.03 -11.48 26.08
C ASP A 595 47.77 -11.63 27.60
N GLU A 596 46.51 -11.56 28.02
CA GLU A 596 46.10 -11.77 29.41
C GLU A 596 46.34 -13.24 29.85
N ALA A 597 45.98 -14.20 29.03
CA ALA A 597 46.20 -15.62 29.28
C ALA A 597 47.69 -15.98 29.33
N ALA A 598 48.50 -15.38 28.47
CA ALA A 598 49.95 -15.56 28.47
C ALA A 598 50.62 -15.03 29.75
N GLN A 599 50.16 -13.90 30.28
CA GLN A 599 50.61 -13.33 31.56
C GLN A 599 50.17 -14.19 32.76
N ALA A 600 49.00 -14.84 32.68
CA ALA A 600 48.47 -15.70 33.72
C ALA A 600 48.97 -17.15 33.65
N GLY A 601 49.75 -17.56 32.62
CA GLY A 601 50.18 -18.92 32.40
C GLY A 601 49.06 -19.91 32.04
N ASP A 602 47.96 -19.43 31.45
CA ASP A 602 46.76 -20.22 31.12
C ASP A 602 46.96 -21.05 29.85
N LEU A 603 46.56 -22.31 29.89
CA LEU A 603 46.66 -23.29 28.77
C LEU A 603 45.77 -22.93 27.57
N ARG A 604 44.85 -21.97 27.69
CA ARG A 604 43.93 -21.53 26.63
C ARG A 604 44.56 -20.68 25.53
N THR A 605 45.83 -20.29 25.66
CA THR A 605 46.59 -19.55 24.64
C THR A 605 46.50 -20.22 23.24
N LYS A 606 46.50 -21.55 23.17
CA LYS A 606 46.39 -22.29 21.95
C LYS A 606 45.01 -22.19 21.25
N GLU A 607 43.94 -22.12 22.05
CA GLU A 607 42.58 -21.91 21.53
C GLU A 607 42.40 -20.49 20.95
N TYR A 608 43.04 -19.49 21.57
CA TYR A 608 43.02 -18.11 21.06
C TYR A 608 43.84 -17.97 19.77
N GLU A 609 45.00 -18.68 19.63
CA GLU A 609 45.79 -18.72 18.40
C GLU A 609 45.02 -19.38 17.26
N GLU A 610 44.31 -20.46 17.53
CA GLU A 610 43.44 -21.12 16.53
C GLU A 610 42.27 -20.24 16.14
N GLY A 611 41.67 -19.51 17.09
CA GLY A 611 40.63 -18.51 16.85
C GLY A 611 41.11 -17.37 15.96
N MET A 612 42.29 -16.81 16.24
CA MET A 612 42.93 -15.79 15.41
C MET A 612 43.23 -16.27 13.99
N SER A 613 43.71 -17.50 13.86
CA SER A 613 43.97 -18.10 12.55
C SER A 613 42.71 -18.23 11.70
N ARG A 614 41.60 -18.71 12.32
CA ARG A 614 40.28 -18.77 11.67
C ARG A 614 39.76 -17.38 11.24
N CYS A 615 39.85 -16.41 12.11
CA CYS A 615 39.45 -15.03 11.80
C CYS A 615 40.28 -14.42 10.67
N THR A 616 41.60 -14.71 10.63
CA THR A 616 42.47 -14.25 9.55
C THR A 616 42.08 -14.89 8.20
N GLN A 617 41.70 -16.17 8.19
CA GLN A 617 41.22 -16.83 6.99
C GLN A 617 39.89 -16.21 6.51
N ILE A 618 38.99 -15.92 7.42
CA ILE A 618 37.71 -15.24 7.10
C ILE A 618 37.99 -13.87 6.50
N LEU A 619 38.91 -13.08 7.06
CA LEU A 619 39.28 -11.77 6.49
C LEU A 619 39.83 -11.87 5.07
N ARG A 620 40.61 -12.90 4.75
CA ARG A 620 41.09 -13.14 3.38
C ARG A 620 39.95 -13.42 2.42
N ASN A 621 38.99 -14.28 2.84
CA ASN A 621 37.82 -14.58 2.03
C ASN A 621 36.94 -13.35 1.81
N LEU A 622 36.74 -12.54 2.86
CA LEU A 622 36.00 -11.26 2.78
C LEU A 622 36.67 -10.27 1.82
N HIS A 623 38.00 -10.19 1.84
CA HIS A 623 38.74 -9.31 0.92
C HIS A 623 38.59 -9.75 -0.53
N GLN A 624 38.73 -11.05 -0.81
CA GLN A 624 38.53 -11.60 -2.14
C GLN A 624 37.11 -11.41 -2.66
N ALA A 625 36.09 -11.60 -1.78
CA ALA A 625 34.70 -11.35 -2.13
C ALA A 625 34.46 -9.87 -2.46
N ARG A 626 35.02 -8.96 -1.65
CA ARG A 626 34.89 -7.52 -1.88
C ARG A 626 35.47 -7.08 -3.23
N GLU A 627 36.63 -7.59 -3.63
CA GLU A 627 37.23 -7.27 -4.93
C GLU A 627 36.32 -7.69 -6.11
N ARG A 628 35.62 -8.83 -6.02
CA ARG A 628 34.66 -9.27 -7.04
C ARG A 628 33.48 -8.31 -7.20
N PHE A 629 32.92 -7.79 -6.08
CA PHE A 629 31.76 -6.88 -6.12
C PHE A 629 32.11 -5.41 -6.36
N ILE A 630 33.40 -5.01 -6.25
CA ILE A 630 33.86 -3.66 -6.59
C ILE A 630 34.29 -3.59 -8.06
N SER A 631 34.93 -4.64 -8.59
CA SER A 631 35.50 -4.64 -9.94
C SER A 631 34.51 -4.92 -11.07
N GLY A 632 33.26 -5.27 -10.75
CA GLY A 632 32.22 -5.48 -11.77
C GLY A 632 32.50 -6.62 -12.76
N ARG A 633 33.34 -7.60 -12.36
CA ARG A 633 33.69 -8.81 -13.15
C ARG A 633 33.08 -10.04 -12.53
#